data_4b0e6fc17a4eb114d41ae7396726c8b4
#
_entry.id   4b0e6fc17a4eb114d41ae7396726c8b4
#
_cell.length_a   1.000
_cell.length_b   1.000
_cell.length_c   1.000
_cell.angle_alpha   90.00
_cell.angle_beta   90.00
_cell.angle_gamma   90.00
#
_symmetry.space_group_name_H-M   'P 1'
#
loop_
_entity.id
_entity.type
_entity.pdbx_description
1 polymer ?
#
loop_
_entity_poly.entity_id
_entity_poly.type
_entity_poly.pdbx_seq_one_letter_code
_entity_poly.pdbx_strand_id
1 'polypeptide(L)'
;MAKLQKGTIVTVIAALMFVILGSAAPKAAAASGFYVNGGKLYDSTGKPFYMRGINHGHSWFKNDLNTAIPAIAKTGANTVRIVLSNGTQYTKDDLNSVKNIINVVNANKMIAVLEVHDATGKDDYNSLDAAVNYWISIKEALIGKEDRVIVNIANEWYGTWNGSAWADGYKKAIPKLRDAGIKNTLIVDAAGWGQYPQSIVDYGQSVFAADSQKNTVFSIHMYEYAGKDAATVKSNMENVLNKGLALIIGEFGGYHTNGDVDEYAIMKYGQEKGVGWLAWSWYGNSSGLNYLDLATGPNGSLTSYGNTVVNDTYGIKNTSQKAGIF
;
A
#
# COMPACT_ATOMS: atom_id res chain seq x y z
N MET A 1 18.10 93.22 -17.61
CA MET A 1 16.75 92.57 -17.55
C MET A 1 16.82 91.28 -18.36
N ALA A 2 16.99 90.17 -17.74
CA ALA A 2 17.06 88.84 -18.39
C ALA A 2 15.77 88.08 -18.10
N LYS A 3 15.07 87.66 -19.13
CA LYS A 3 13.85 86.87 -19.07
C LYS A 3 14.21 85.39 -18.89
N LEU A 4 13.75 84.79 -17.78
CA LEU A 4 13.79 83.37 -17.59
C LEU A 4 12.70 82.70 -18.45
N GLN A 5 13.11 81.74 -19.30
CA GLN A 5 12.20 80.79 -19.95
C GLN A 5 12.00 79.62 -19.06
N LYS A 6 10.72 79.29 -18.77
CA LYS A 6 10.31 78.09 -18.07
C LYS A 6 10.23 76.93 -19.07
N GLY A 7 11.12 75.97 -18.95
CA GLY A 7 11.04 74.72 -19.69
C GLY A 7 10.12 73.71 -18.97
N THR A 8 9.11 73.20 -19.67
CA THR A 8 8.16 72.22 -19.21
C THR A 8 8.78 70.81 -19.46
N ILE A 9 9.07 70.11 -18.40
CA ILE A 9 9.52 68.71 -18.49
C ILE A 9 8.27 67.82 -18.58
N VAL A 10 8.12 67.15 -19.73
CA VAL A 10 7.09 66.12 -19.93
C VAL A 10 7.71 64.78 -19.55
N THR A 11 7.26 64.20 -18.42
CA THR A 11 7.66 62.88 -17.98
C THR A 11 6.78 61.86 -18.65
N VAL A 12 7.34 61.09 -19.60
CA VAL A 12 6.66 59.94 -20.22
C VAL A 12 6.86 58.72 -19.32
N ILE A 13 5.80 58.30 -18.67
CA ILE A 13 5.78 57.04 -17.90
C ILE A 13 5.44 55.91 -18.89
N ALA A 14 6.45 55.14 -19.29
CA ALA A 14 6.25 53.91 -20.03
C ALA A 14 5.80 52.80 -19.08
N ALA A 15 4.52 52.42 -19.10
CA ALA A 15 4.04 51.25 -18.36
C ALA A 15 4.45 49.97 -19.10
N LEU A 16 5.44 49.24 -18.57
CA LEU A 16 5.75 47.91 -19.03
C LEU A 16 4.66 46.94 -18.47
N MET A 17 3.73 46.52 -19.33
CA MET A 17 2.89 45.35 -19.05
C MET A 17 3.72 44.08 -19.17
N PHE A 18 4.07 43.49 -18.05
CA PHE A 18 4.54 42.11 -18.02
C PHE A 18 3.34 41.18 -18.26
N VAL A 19 3.24 40.64 -19.46
CA VAL A 19 2.35 39.53 -19.77
C VAL A 19 3.02 38.29 -19.18
N ILE A 20 2.57 37.85 -18.01
CA ILE A 20 2.94 36.56 -17.44
C ILE A 20 2.21 35.50 -18.27
N LEU A 21 2.88 34.99 -19.32
CA LEU A 21 2.48 33.76 -19.98
C LEU A 21 2.66 32.64 -18.94
N GLY A 22 1.58 32.32 -18.25
CA GLY A 22 1.51 31.11 -17.42
C GLY A 22 1.73 29.88 -18.31
N SER A 23 2.95 29.39 -18.40
CA SER A 23 3.21 28.06 -18.97
C SER A 23 2.47 27.04 -18.11
N ALA A 24 1.31 26.57 -18.61
CA ALA A 24 0.71 25.36 -18.04
C ALA A 24 1.77 24.26 -18.10
N ALA A 25 2.20 23.76 -16.95
CA ALA A 25 3.10 22.63 -16.90
C ALA A 25 2.47 21.51 -17.75
N PRO A 26 3.24 20.83 -18.60
CA PRO A 26 2.72 19.76 -19.42
C PRO A 26 2.06 18.74 -18.48
N LYS A 27 0.78 18.44 -18.74
CA LYS A 27 0.06 17.39 -18.04
C LYS A 27 0.88 16.12 -18.21
N ALA A 28 1.45 15.59 -17.12
CA ALA A 28 2.20 14.35 -17.17
C ALA A 28 1.35 13.32 -17.90
N ALA A 29 1.94 12.61 -18.88
CA ALA A 29 1.26 11.53 -19.55
C ALA A 29 0.75 10.57 -18.46
N ALA A 30 -0.52 10.14 -18.57
CA ALA A 30 -1.10 9.20 -17.61
C ALA A 30 -0.17 7.98 -17.49
N ALA A 31 0.24 7.62 -16.28
CA ALA A 31 1.06 6.45 -16.06
C ALA A 31 0.27 5.20 -16.49
N SER A 32 0.93 4.17 -16.99
CA SER A 32 0.26 2.93 -17.37
C SER A 32 -0.35 2.19 -16.17
N GLY A 33 -0.03 2.60 -14.93
CA GLY A 33 -0.49 1.97 -13.70
C GLY A 33 -0.27 2.84 -12.47
N PHE A 34 -0.40 2.22 -11.31
CA PHE A 34 0.01 2.84 -10.05
C PHE A 34 1.50 3.17 -10.07
N TYR A 35 1.88 4.28 -9.44
CA TYR A 35 3.28 4.68 -9.36
C TYR A 35 3.59 5.44 -8.07
N VAL A 36 4.85 5.36 -7.65
CA VAL A 36 5.39 6.11 -6.52
C VAL A 36 6.06 7.40 -7.02
N ASN A 37 5.71 8.51 -6.39
CA ASN A 37 6.38 9.78 -6.63
C ASN A 37 6.44 10.60 -5.35
N GLY A 38 7.63 11.13 -5.00
CA GLY A 38 7.82 11.96 -3.81
C GLY A 38 7.36 11.29 -2.50
N GLY A 39 7.59 9.98 -2.37
CA GLY A 39 7.20 9.21 -1.18
C GLY A 39 5.69 8.97 -1.05
N LYS A 40 4.93 9.12 -2.12
CA LYS A 40 3.48 8.89 -2.15
C LYS A 40 3.10 7.96 -3.29
N LEU A 41 2.01 7.19 -3.09
CA LEU A 41 1.41 6.36 -4.12
C LEU A 41 0.35 7.16 -4.89
N TYR A 42 0.39 7.06 -6.20
CA TYR A 42 -0.58 7.67 -7.12
C TYR A 42 -1.24 6.58 -7.97
N ASP A 43 -2.51 6.78 -8.31
CA ASP A 43 -3.19 5.96 -9.31
C ASP A 43 -2.79 6.36 -10.75
N SER A 44 -3.19 5.57 -11.73
CA SER A 44 -2.87 5.82 -13.15
C SER A 44 -3.45 7.13 -13.71
N THR A 45 -4.40 7.75 -13.00
CA THR A 45 -4.98 9.07 -13.39
C THR A 45 -4.19 10.23 -12.80
N GLY A 46 -3.16 9.96 -11.98
CA GLY A 46 -2.32 10.96 -11.34
C GLY A 46 -2.87 11.50 -10.02
N LYS A 47 -3.86 10.85 -9.44
CA LYS A 47 -4.40 11.21 -8.12
C LYS A 47 -3.66 10.46 -7.01
N PRO A 48 -3.32 11.12 -5.88
CA PRO A 48 -2.86 10.41 -4.70
C PRO A 48 -3.86 9.33 -4.30
N PHE A 49 -3.37 8.12 -4.04
CA PHE A 49 -4.22 6.98 -3.69
C PHE A 49 -3.87 6.48 -2.28
N TYR A 50 -4.84 6.55 -1.40
CA TYR A 50 -4.72 6.07 -0.03
C TYR A 50 -5.58 4.81 0.11
N MET A 51 -4.93 3.66 0.29
CA MET A 51 -5.64 2.41 0.54
C MET A 51 -6.46 2.53 1.82
N ARG A 52 -7.71 2.17 1.73
CA ARG A 52 -8.65 2.00 2.85
C ARG A 52 -9.32 0.66 2.63
N GLY A 53 -8.74 -0.38 3.25
CA GLY A 53 -9.13 -1.72 2.86
C GLY A 53 -8.98 -2.76 3.95
N ILE A 54 -9.18 -3.99 3.51
CA ILE A 54 -9.29 -5.16 4.38
C ILE A 54 -8.49 -6.30 3.76
N ASN A 55 -7.83 -7.10 4.61
CA ASN A 55 -7.21 -8.34 4.22
C ASN A 55 -8.26 -9.47 4.10
N HIS A 56 -8.14 -10.31 3.09
CA HIS A 56 -8.98 -11.50 2.91
C HIS A 56 -8.13 -12.76 2.80
N GLY A 57 -8.37 -13.70 3.70
CA GLY A 57 -7.66 -14.97 3.81
C GLY A 57 -8.02 -15.97 2.71
N HIS A 58 -7.85 -15.60 1.44
CA HIS A 58 -8.29 -16.41 0.29
C HIS A 58 -7.72 -17.84 0.30
N SER A 59 -6.44 -18.02 0.63
CA SER A 59 -5.80 -19.34 0.65
C SER A 59 -6.49 -20.34 1.58
N TRP A 60 -7.17 -19.85 2.61
CA TRP A 60 -7.94 -20.66 3.56
C TRP A 60 -9.43 -20.76 3.21
N PHE A 61 -9.97 -19.79 2.44
CA PHE A 61 -11.39 -19.63 2.14
C PHE A 61 -11.65 -19.46 0.64
N LYS A 62 -11.03 -20.31 -0.20
CA LYS A 62 -11.09 -20.20 -1.68
C LYS A 62 -12.50 -20.19 -2.25
N ASN A 63 -13.42 -20.92 -1.62
CA ASN A 63 -14.82 -21.03 -2.08
C ASN A 63 -15.65 -19.77 -1.79
N ASP A 64 -15.19 -18.89 -0.92
CA ASP A 64 -15.94 -17.73 -0.46
C ASP A 64 -15.62 -16.43 -1.23
N LEU A 65 -14.74 -16.51 -2.24
CA LEU A 65 -14.33 -15.35 -3.04
C LEU A 65 -15.54 -14.51 -3.53
N ASN A 66 -16.53 -15.17 -4.12
CA ASN A 66 -17.69 -14.51 -4.70
C ASN A 66 -18.72 -14.02 -3.66
N THR A 67 -18.53 -14.36 -2.40
CA THR A 67 -19.36 -13.91 -1.27
C THR A 67 -18.64 -12.84 -0.46
N ALA A 68 -17.37 -13.09 -0.11
CA ALA A 68 -16.57 -12.19 0.74
C ALA A 68 -16.21 -10.89 0.02
N ILE A 69 -15.77 -10.94 -1.24
CA ILE A 69 -15.35 -9.73 -1.96
C ILE A 69 -16.48 -8.71 -2.15
N PRO A 70 -17.70 -9.10 -2.58
CA PRO A 70 -18.82 -8.16 -2.59
C PRO A 70 -19.22 -7.63 -1.20
N ALA A 71 -19.07 -8.45 -0.14
CA ALA A 71 -19.35 -8.02 1.23
C ALA A 71 -18.32 -6.97 1.71
N ILE A 72 -17.03 -7.19 1.44
CA ILE A 72 -15.96 -6.21 1.68
C ILE A 72 -16.25 -4.90 0.91
N ALA A 73 -16.61 -4.99 -0.37
CA ALA A 73 -16.92 -3.81 -1.17
C ALA A 73 -18.08 -2.97 -0.61
N LYS A 74 -19.08 -3.61 0.01
CA LYS A 74 -20.22 -2.92 0.67
C LYS A 74 -19.79 -2.08 1.89
N THR A 75 -18.64 -2.37 2.49
CA THR A 75 -18.08 -1.50 3.56
C THR A 75 -17.62 -0.14 3.03
N GLY A 76 -17.47 0.01 1.72
CA GLY A 76 -16.87 1.18 1.07
C GLY A 76 -15.37 1.04 0.82
N ALA A 77 -14.75 -0.09 1.14
CA ALA A 77 -13.33 -0.34 0.89
C ALA A 77 -12.95 -0.07 -0.57
N ASN A 78 -11.81 0.57 -0.79
CA ASN A 78 -11.25 0.82 -2.11
C ASN A 78 -10.20 -0.21 -2.52
N THR A 79 -9.72 -1.01 -1.57
CA THR A 79 -8.66 -1.99 -1.73
C THR A 79 -8.98 -3.25 -0.94
N VAL A 80 -8.62 -4.40 -1.46
CA VAL A 80 -8.57 -5.65 -0.71
C VAL A 80 -7.20 -6.31 -0.91
N ARG A 81 -6.56 -6.73 0.18
CA ARG A 81 -5.32 -7.51 0.15
C ARG A 81 -5.68 -8.98 0.23
N ILE A 82 -5.24 -9.74 -0.75
CA ILE A 82 -5.61 -11.14 -0.96
C ILE A 82 -4.44 -12.04 -0.60
N VAL A 83 -4.64 -12.89 0.37
CA VAL A 83 -3.70 -13.95 0.77
C VAL A 83 -3.68 -15.04 -0.29
N LEU A 84 -2.55 -15.19 -1.00
CA LEU A 84 -2.31 -16.26 -1.98
C LEU A 84 -1.25 -17.24 -1.46
N SER A 85 -1.19 -18.39 -2.11
CA SER A 85 -0.15 -19.39 -1.87
C SER A 85 0.60 -19.75 -3.14
N ASN A 86 1.93 -19.88 -3.02
CA ASN A 86 2.79 -20.43 -4.07
C ASN A 86 2.82 -21.98 -4.08
N GLY A 87 2.17 -22.61 -3.10
CA GLY A 87 2.08 -24.08 -2.96
C GLY A 87 3.09 -24.71 -2.01
N THR A 88 3.90 -23.91 -1.29
CA THR A 88 4.87 -24.48 -0.33
C THR A 88 4.25 -24.75 1.03
N GLN A 89 3.26 -23.96 1.46
CA GLN A 89 2.53 -24.18 2.73
C GLN A 89 1.06 -24.52 2.52
N TYR A 90 0.40 -23.89 1.54
CA TYR A 90 -1.03 -24.07 1.28
C TYR A 90 -1.26 -24.52 -0.16
N THR A 91 -2.52 -24.74 -0.52
CA THR A 91 -2.88 -25.08 -1.93
C THR A 91 -2.55 -23.89 -2.83
N LYS A 92 -1.72 -24.14 -3.84
CA LYS A 92 -1.28 -23.13 -4.82
C LYS A 92 -2.45 -22.42 -5.49
N ASP A 93 -2.34 -21.12 -5.64
CA ASP A 93 -3.19 -20.33 -6.52
C ASP A 93 -2.53 -20.24 -7.90
N ASP A 94 -3.09 -20.94 -8.88
CA ASP A 94 -2.57 -20.96 -10.22
C ASP A 94 -2.93 -19.69 -11.02
N LEU A 95 -2.43 -19.59 -12.24
CA LEU A 95 -2.66 -18.46 -13.14
C LEU A 95 -4.15 -18.15 -13.32
N ASN A 96 -5.00 -19.19 -13.49
CA ASN A 96 -6.42 -19.00 -13.73
C ASN A 96 -7.17 -18.55 -12.47
N SER A 97 -6.80 -19.12 -11.32
CA SER A 97 -7.30 -18.69 -10.01
C SER A 97 -7.01 -17.21 -9.79
N VAL A 98 -5.75 -16.78 -9.99
CA VAL A 98 -5.35 -15.38 -9.81
C VAL A 98 -6.06 -14.44 -10.80
N LYS A 99 -6.17 -14.81 -12.07
CA LYS A 99 -6.97 -14.04 -13.05
C LYS A 99 -8.43 -13.87 -12.60
N ASN A 100 -9.06 -14.93 -12.08
CA ASN A 100 -10.41 -14.86 -11.55
C ASN A 100 -10.53 -13.95 -10.34
N ILE A 101 -9.60 -14.06 -9.38
CA ILE A 101 -9.55 -13.19 -8.19
C ILE A 101 -9.50 -11.73 -8.60
N ILE A 102 -8.58 -11.37 -9.49
CA ILE A 102 -8.43 -9.99 -10.01
C ILE A 102 -9.75 -9.51 -10.64
N ASN A 103 -10.39 -10.34 -11.46
CA ASN A 103 -11.64 -9.99 -12.11
C ASN A 103 -12.76 -9.74 -11.09
N VAL A 104 -12.91 -10.59 -10.07
CA VAL A 104 -13.93 -10.43 -9.03
C VAL A 104 -13.68 -9.16 -8.22
N VAL A 105 -12.43 -8.89 -7.83
CA VAL A 105 -12.07 -7.69 -7.06
C VAL A 105 -12.35 -6.42 -7.88
N ASN A 106 -11.93 -6.40 -9.14
CA ASN A 106 -12.08 -5.21 -9.98
C ASN A 106 -13.55 -4.98 -10.40
N ALA A 107 -14.35 -6.04 -10.59
CA ALA A 107 -15.80 -5.93 -10.81
C ALA A 107 -16.51 -5.26 -9.62
N ASN A 108 -15.96 -5.38 -8.41
CA ASN A 108 -16.43 -4.71 -7.20
C ASN A 108 -15.77 -3.33 -6.97
N LYS A 109 -15.08 -2.78 -8.00
CA LYS A 109 -14.44 -1.45 -7.96
C LYS A 109 -13.44 -1.29 -6.81
N MET A 110 -12.63 -2.32 -6.59
CA MET A 110 -11.52 -2.31 -5.63
C MET A 110 -10.21 -2.62 -6.33
N ILE A 111 -9.13 -2.11 -5.78
CA ILE A 111 -7.76 -2.45 -6.17
C ILE A 111 -7.39 -3.78 -5.50
N ALA A 112 -6.82 -4.70 -6.26
CA ALA A 112 -6.29 -5.94 -5.75
C ALA A 112 -4.83 -5.75 -5.32
N VAL A 113 -4.55 -5.88 -4.02
CA VAL A 113 -3.20 -6.12 -3.51
C VAL A 113 -3.06 -7.62 -3.33
N LEU A 114 -2.18 -8.23 -4.11
CA LEU A 114 -1.94 -9.68 -4.07
C LEU A 114 -0.65 -9.96 -3.30
N GLU A 115 -0.67 -10.89 -2.35
CA GLU A 115 0.52 -11.28 -1.58
C GLU A 115 0.70 -12.80 -1.56
N VAL A 116 1.93 -13.28 -1.35
CA VAL A 116 2.27 -14.69 -1.13
C VAL A 116 2.58 -14.91 0.34
N HIS A 117 1.76 -15.75 1.00
CA HIS A 117 1.82 -15.94 2.46
C HIS A 117 2.82 -17.01 2.92
N ASP A 118 3.28 -17.84 2.01
CA ASP A 118 4.14 -19.00 2.31
C ASP A 118 5.52 -18.64 2.88
N ALA A 119 5.98 -17.40 2.68
CA ALA A 119 7.26 -16.91 3.16
C ALA A 119 7.20 -16.29 4.57
N THR A 120 6.03 -16.25 5.19
CA THR A 120 5.77 -15.61 6.50
C THR A 120 6.75 -16.11 7.56
N GLY A 121 7.48 -15.18 8.18
CA GLY A 121 8.42 -15.45 9.27
C GLY A 121 9.68 -16.24 8.90
N LYS A 122 9.93 -16.50 7.61
CA LYS A 122 11.14 -17.19 7.14
C LYS A 122 12.30 -16.22 7.05
N ASP A 123 13.51 -16.73 7.39
CA ASP A 123 14.76 -15.93 7.34
C ASP A 123 15.67 -16.32 6.17
N ASP A 124 15.32 -17.35 5.41
CA ASP A 124 16.12 -17.82 4.30
C ASP A 124 15.72 -17.17 2.96
N TYR A 125 16.72 -16.92 2.12
CA TYR A 125 16.49 -16.33 0.79
C TYR A 125 15.68 -17.24 -0.13
N ASN A 126 15.75 -18.56 0.04
CA ASN A 126 15.04 -19.50 -0.85
C ASN A 126 13.52 -19.33 -0.72
N SER A 127 13.01 -19.02 0.47
CA SER A 127 11.58 -18.75 0.69
C SER A 127 11.14 -17.47 -0.05
N LEU A 128 11.93 -16.41 -0.04
CA LEU A 128 11.67 -15.20 -0.82
C LEU A 128 11.79 -15.48 -2.32
N ASP A 129 12.81 -16.23 -2.74
CA ASP A 129 13.01 -16.58 -4.14
C ASP A 129 11.87 -17.47 -4.68
N ALA A 130 11.33 -18.35 -3.86
CA ALA A 130 10.13 -19.14 -4.20
C ALA A 130 8.91 -18.23 -4.47
N ALA A 131 8.71 -17.19 -3.66
CA ALA A 131 7.67 -16.19 -3.92
C ALA A 131 7.92 -15.42 -5.22
N VAL A 132 9.16 -14.99 -5.47
CA VAL A 132 9.56 -14.32 -6.73
C VAL A 132 9.27 -15.22 -7.94
N ASN A 133 9.71 -16.48 -7.89
CA ASN A 133 9.50 -17.45 -8.98
C ASN A 133 8.02 -17.74 -9.21
N TYR A 134 7.21 -17.75 -8.14
CA TYR A 134 5.75 -17.84 -8.29
C TYR A 134 5.18 -16.66 -9.08
N TRP A 135 5.52 -15.41 -8.70
CA TRP A 135 5.06 -14.22 -9.44
C TRP A 135 5.47 -14.26 -10.91
N ILE A 136 6.69 -14.69 -11.20
CA ILE A 136 7.18 -14.85 -12.58
C ILE A 136 6.36 -15.92 -13.33
N SER A 137 6.00 -17.02 -12.66
CA SER A 137 5.22 -18.11 -13.27
C SER A 137 3.79 -17.70 -13.64
N ILE A 138 3.23 -16.70 -12.96
CA ILE A 138 1.87 -16.21 -13.20
C ILE A 138 1.81 -14.78 -13.73
N LYS A 139 2.93 -14.24 -14.21
CA LYS A 139 3.06 -12.84 -14.65
C LYS A 139 2.02 -12.39 -15.67
N GLU A 140 1.46 -13.30 -16.47
CA GLU A 140 0.36 -13.01 -17.39
C GLU A 140 -0.93 -12.54 -16.70
N ALA A 141 -1.10 -12.82 -15.40
CA ALA A 141 -2.21 -12.25 -14.62
C ALA A 141 -1.95 -10.81 -14.21
N LEU A 142 -0.69 -10.36 -14.21
CA LEU A 142 -0.24 -9.09 -13.65
C LEU A 142 0.03 -8.04 -14.73
N ILE A 143 0.72 -8.44 -15.82
CA ILE A 143 1.14 -7.55 -16.91
C ILE A 143 -0.10 -7.00 -17.64
N GLY A 144 -0.12 -5.68 -17.85
CA GLY A 144 -1.27 -4.97 -18.44
C GLY A 144 -2.39 -4.68 -17.44
N LYS A 145 -2.14 -4.92 -16.14
CA LYS A 145 -3.09 -4.61 -15.04
C LYS A 145 -2.45 -3.75 -13.95
N GLU A 146 -1.42 -2.99 -14.31
CA GLU A 146 -0.67 -2.14 -13.39
C GLU A 146 -1.52 -1.02 -12.78
N ASP A 147 -2.67 -0.70 -13.39
CA ASP A 147 -3.64 0.29 -12.93
C ASP A 147 -4.64 -0.24 -11.88
N ARG A 148 -4.65 -1.55 -11.62
CA ARG A 148 -5.63 -2.21 -10.76
C ARG A 148 -5.09 -3.34 -9.90
N VAL A 149 -3.82 -3.70 -10.07
CA VAL A 149 -3.14 -4.76 -9.31
C VAL A 149 -1.82 -4.25 -8.78
N ILE A 150 -1.62 -4.43 -7.48
CA ILE A 150 -0.37 -4.15 -6.76
C ILE A 150 0.13 -5.49 -6.21
N VAL A 151 1.44 -5.71 -6.20
CA VAL A 151 2.06 -6.98 -5.79
C VAL A 151 2.82 -6.78 -4.49
N ASN A 152 2.37 -7.40 -3.41
CA ASN A 152 3.15 -7.55 -2.19
C ASN A 152 4.01 -8.81 -2.33
N ILE A 153 5.31 -8.65 -2.46
CA ILE A 153 6.21 -9.69 -2.95
C ILE A 153 6.13 -10.96 -2.11
N ALA A 154 6.19 -10.83 -0.79
CA ALA A 154 6.12 -11.93 0.15
C ALA A 154 5.66 -11.40 1.52
N ASN A 155 4.60 -12.00 2.08
CA ASN A 155 4.11 -11.62 3.39
C ASN A 155 5.18 -11.84 4.46
N GLU A 156 5.46 -10.79 5.26
CA GLU A 156 6.29 -10.85 6.47
C GLU A 156 7.62 -11.61 6.34
N TRP A 157 8.19 -11.63 5.17
CA TRP A 157 9.55 -12.09 5.00
C TRP A 157 10.47 -10.97 5.46
N TYR A 158 11.19 -11.13 6.30
CA TYR A 158 12.18 -11.74 7.13
C TYR A 158 11.71 -11.74 8.60
N GLY A 159 11.63 -12.91 9.26
CA GLY A 159 11.08 -13.04 10.62
C GLY A 159 11.98 -12.43 11.69
N THR A 160 13.30 -12.56 11.56
CA THR A 160 14.27 -11.99 12.50
C THR A 160 14.39 -10.47 12.34
N TRP A 161 14.67 -9.77 13.43
CA TRP A 161 14.89 -8.31 13.48
C TRP A 161 16.28 -7.94 12.95
N ASN A 162 16.54 -8.25 11.68
CA ASN A 162 17.79 -8.00 10.98
C ASN A 162 17.53 -7.26 9.65
N GLY A 163 17.56 -5.93 9.72
CA GLY A 163 17.29 -5.08 8.55
C GLY A 163 18.30 -5.22 7.42
N SER A 164 19.57 -5.52 7.72
CA SER A 164 20.60 -5.70 6.67
C SER A 164 20.33 -6.93 5.82
N ALA A 165 20.09 -8.09 6.43
CA ALA A 165 19.80 -9.33 5.72
C ALA A 165 18.47 -9.25 4.95
N TRP A 166 17.45 -8.61 5.53
CA TRP A 166 16.20 -8.26 4.87
C TRP A 166 16.44 -7.44 3.60
N ALA A 167 17.21 -6.37 3.69
CA ALA A 167 17.50 -5.52 2.55
C ALA A 167 18.28 -6.27 1.46
N ASP A 168 19.25 -7.09 1.83
CA ASP A 168 20.04 -7.87 0.89
C ASP A 168 19.17 -8.86 0.10
N GLY A 169 18.15 -9.43 0.73
CA GLY A 169 17.17 -10.28 0.05
C GLY A 169 16.36 -9.51 -0.98
N TYR A 170 15.72 -8.41 -0.59
CA TYR A 170 14.88 -7.64 -1.51
C TYR A 170 15.66 -6.95 -2.64
N LYS A 171 16.91 -6.54 -2.41
CA LYS A 171 17.82 -6.05 -3.47
C LYS A 171 18.11 -7.09 -4.54
N LYS A 172 18.00 -8.38 -4.22
CA LYS A 172 18.12 -9.50 -5.18
C LYS A 172 16.76 -9.85 -5.81
N ALA A 173 15.69 -9.80 -5.03
CA ALA A 173 14.35 -10.20 -5.46
C ALA A 173 13.71 -9.22 -6.46
N ILE A 174 13.78 -7.92 -6.18
CA ILE A 174 13.12 -6.88 -6.98
C ILE A 174 13.62 -6.86 -8.45
N PRO A 175 14.93 -6.87 -8.74
CA PRO A 175 15.41 -6.91 -10.11
C PRO A 175 14.90 -8.12 -10.90
N LYS A 176 14.80 -9.32 -10.29
CA LYS A 176 14.27 -10.51 -10.97
C LYS A 176 12.83 -10.31 -11.43
N LEU A 177 11.98 -9.67 -10.62
CA LEU A 177 10.60 -9.35 -11.01
C LEU A 177 10.56 -8.34 -12.16
N ARG A 178 11.42 -7.32 -12.12
CA ARG A 178 11.51 -6.30 -13.17
C ARG A 178 12.02 -6.86 -14.48
N ASP A 179 13.03 -7.72 -14.44
CA ASP A 179 13.59 -8.42 -15.60
C ASP A 179 12.56 -9.37 -16.23
N ALA A 180 11.67 -9.95 -15.45
CA ALA A 180 10.54 -10.75 -15.94
C ALA A 180 9.42 -9.92 -16.60
N GLY A 181 9.49 -8.58 -16.56
CA GLY A 181 8.52 -7.66 -17.16
C GLY A 181 7.36 -7.25 -16.24
N ILE A 182 7.39 -7.59 -14.95
CA ILE A 182 6.39 -7.19 -13.97
C ILE A 182 6.62 -5.72 -13.61
N LYS A 183 5.72 -4.83 -14.05
CA LYS A 183 5.80 -3.37 -13.84
C LYS A 183 4.87 -2.85 -12.74
N ASN A 184 4.02 -3.70 -12.20
CA ASN A 184 3.13 -3.36 -11.11
C ASN A 184 3.89 -2.69 -9.95
N THR A 185 3.25 -1.81 -9.21
CA THR A 185 3.76 -1.34 -7.91
C THR A 185 4.05 -2.54 -7.03
N LEU A 186 5.23 -2.57 -6.43
CA LEU A 186 5.63 -3.62 -5.49
C LEU A 186 5.43 -3.12 -4.06
N ILE A 187 5.03 -4.02 -3.17
CA ILE A 187 5.02 -3.79 -1.73
C ILE A 187 6.06 -4.71 -1.09
N VAL A 188 6.81 -4.15 -0.14
CA VAL A 188 7.83 -4.83 0.65
C VAL A 188 7.51 -4.62 2.12
N ASP A 189 7.19 -5.70 2.83
CA ASP A 189 6.92 -5.65 4.27
C ASP A 189 8.24 -5.49 5.03
N ALA A 190 8.22 -4.79 6.17
CA ALA A 190 9.36 -4.64 7.06
C ALA A 190 9.86 -6.01 7.58
N ALA A 191 11.09 -6.08 8.03
CA ALA A 191 11.60 -7.23 8.78
C ALA A 191 10.85 -7.45 10.10
N GLY A 192 11.17 -8.52 10.83
CA GLY A 192 10.59 -8.79 12.14
C GLY A 192 9.09 -9.05 12.07
N TRP A 193 8.64 -9.92 11.15
CA TRP A 193 7.20 -10.17 10.93
C TRP A 193 6.44 -8.88 10.57
N GLY A 194 7.03 -8.04 9.71
CA GLY A 194 6.44 -6.76 9.36
C GLY A 194 6.49 -5.68 10.46
N GLN A 195 6.89 -6.03 11.69
CA GLN A 195 6.83 -5.18 12.87
C GLN A 195 8.15 -4.47 13.25
N TYR A 196 9.18 -4.52 12.37
CA TYR A 196 10.45 -3.84 12.57
C TYR A 196 10.64 -2.66 11.60
N PRO A 197 9.96 -1.52 11.81
CA PRO A 197 10.04 -0.35 10.92
C PRO A 197 11.46 0.17 10.72
N GLN A 198 12.35 -0.03 11.70
CA GLN A 198 13.74 0.41 11.63
C GLN A 198 14.48 -0.23 10.44
N SER A 199 14.08 -1.43 9.99
CA SER A 199 14.63 -2.03 8.77
C SER A 199 14.40 -1.16 7.54
N ILE A 200 13.22 -0.54 7.43
CA ILE A 200 12.89 0.39 6.35
C ILE A 200 13.63 1.71 6.53
N VAL A 201 13.70 2.24 7.76
CA VAL A 201 14.37 3.51 8.07
C VAL A 201 15.86 3.46 7.70
N ASP A 202 16.52 2.35 7.99
CA ASP A 202 17.97 2.20 7.80
C ASP A 202 18.33 1.76 6.37
N TYR A 203 17.53 0.89 5.77
CA TYR A 203 17.88 0.22 4.52
C TYR A 203 16.88 0.44 3.37
N GLY A 204 15.70 1.00 3.64
CA GLY A 204 14.63 1.14 2.64
C GLY A 204 15.06 1.91 1.40
N GLN A 205 15.90 2.95 1.54
CA GLN A 205 16.44 3.68 0.39
C GLN A 205 17.28 2.78 -0.54
N SER A 206 18.07 1.87 0.02
CA SER A 206 18.86 0.93 -0.78
C SER A 206 18.00 -0.12 -1.49
N VAL A 207 16.93 -0.57 -0.84
CA VAL A 207 15.93 -1.46 -1.44
C VAL A 207 15.17 -0.75 -2.57
N PHE A 208 14.70 0.49 -2.31
CA PHE A 208 14.04 1.32 -3.32
C PHE A 208 14.95 1.61 -4.52
N ALA A 209 16.26 1.83 -4.27
CA ALA A 209 17.24 2.07 -5.32
C ALA A 209 17.44 0.84 -6.22
N ALA A 210 17.25 -0.39 -5.73
CA ALA A 210 17.33 -1.62 -6.51
C ALA A 210 16.15 -1.80 -7.48
N ASP A 211 15.04 -1.09 -7.29
CA ASP A 211 13.92 -1.08 -8.22
C ASP A 211 14.22 -0.15 -9.41
N SER A 212 14.44 -0.72 -10.59
CA SER A 212 14.67 0.05 -11.84
C SER A 212 13.50 0.96 -12.21
N GLN A 213 12.27 0.65 -11.75
CA GLN A 213 11.07 1.45 -11.98
C GLN A 213 10.81 2.50 -10.89
N LYS A 214 11.55 2.45 -9.76
CA LYS A 214 11.30 3.31 -8.59
C LYS A 214 9.85 3.29 -8.13
N ASN A 215 9.23 2.11 -8.21
CA ASN A 215 7.81 1.90 -7.96
C ASN A 215 7.59 0.85 -6.86
N THR A 216 8.27 1.04 -5.73
CA THR A 216 8.17 0.20 -4.52
C THR A 216 7.59 1.01 -3.37
N VAL A 217 6.59 0.46 -2.71
CA VAL A 217 5.97 0.94 -1.48
C VAL A 217 6.43 0.05 -0.33
N PHE A 218 6.72 0.63 0.82
CA PHE A 218 7.05 -0.13 2.02
C PHE A 218 5.81 -0.34 2.88
N SER A 219 5.80 -1.43 3.63
CA SER A 219 4.67 -1.83 4.46
C SER A 219 5.15 -2.14 5.88
N ILE A 220 4.43 -1.63 6.87
CA ILE A 220 4.56 -2.02 8.27
C ILE A 220 3.31 -2.80 8.64
N HIS A 221 3.47 -3.92 9.37
CA HIS A 221 2.38 -4.58 10.06
C HIS A 221 2.35 -4.05 11.50
N MET A 222 1.25 -3.39 11.85
CA MET A 222 1.15 -2.74 13.16
C MET A 222 0.32 -3.59 14.11
N TYR A 223 1.01 -4.47 14.81
CA TYR A 223 0.50 -5.22 15.94
C TYR A 223 1.14 -4.71 17.24
N GLU A 224 1.22 -5.52 18.28
CA GLU A 224 1.64 -5.15 19.64
C GLU A 224 3.03 -4.49 19.76
N TYR A 225 3.92 -4.67 18.77
CA TYR A 225 5.24 -4.01 18.80
C TYR A 225 5.25 -2.70 18.02
N ALA A 226 4.71 -2.69 16.81
CA ALA A 226 4.76 -1.53 15.94
C ALA A 226 3.54 -0.59 16.12
N GLY A 227 2.41 -1.10 16.66
CA GLY A 227 1.13 -0.39 16.76
C GLY A 227 0.62 -0.16 18.18
N LYS A 228 1.40 -0.44 19.23
CA LYS A 228 0.97 -0.54 20.64
C LYS A 228 0.33 0.72 21.24
N ASP A 229 0.65 1.90 20.74
CA ASP A 229 0.15 3.19 21.22
C ASP A 229 0.31 4.28 20.17
N ALA A 230 -0.41 5.40 20.33
CA ALA A 230 -0.41 6.52 19.40
C ALA A 230 0.99 7.13 19.16
N ALA A 231 1.84 7.18 20.17
CA ALA A 231 3.19 7.74 20.04
C ALA A 231 4.07 6.83 19.17
N THR A 232 3.99 5.52 19.39
CA THR A 232 4.70 4.50 18.62
C THR A 232 4.21 4.48 17.17
N VAL A 233 2.90 4.46 16.94
CA VAL A 233 2.28 4.52 15.60
C VAL A 233 2.78 5.74 14.83
N LYS A 234 2.67 6.92 15.45
CA LYS A 234 3.11 8.18 14.86
C LYS A 234 4.58 8.16 14.52
N SER A 235 5.43 7.78 15.47
CA SER A 235 6.89 7.74 15.28
C SER A 235 7.28 6.78 14.16
N ASN A 236 6.70 5.59 14.12
CA ASN A 236 6.98 4.59 13.08
C ASN A 236 6.62 5.08 11.69
N MET A 237 5.45 5.71 11.52
CA MET A 237 5.07 6.31 10.25
C MET A 237 6.00 7.47 9.85
N GLU A 238 6.22 8.43 10.75
CA GLU A 238 7.02 9.63 10.46
C GLU A 238 8.48 9.27 10.15
N ASN A 239 9.07 8.32 10.84
CA ASN A 239 10.46 7.91 10.60
C ASN A 239 10.66 7.35 9.18
N VAL A 240 9.71 6.60 8.65
CA VAL A 240 9.77 6.10 7.26
C VAL A 240 9.48 7.22 6.27
N LEU A 241 8.44 8.03 6.49
CA LEU A 241 8.06 9.12 5.60
C LEU A 241 9.17 10.17 5.49
N ASN A 242 9.89 10.45 6.57
CA ASN A 242 11.04 11.36 6.58
C ASN A 242 12.22 10.88 5.72
N LYS A 243 12.25 9.60 5.34
CA LYS A 243 13.20 9.09 4.35
C LYS A 243 12.72 9.33 2.91
N GLY A 244 11.55 9.94 2.70
CA GLY A 244 10.98 10.12 1.37
C GLY A 244 10.47 8.83 0.73
N LEU A 245 10.17 7.80 1.53
CA LEU A 245 9.67 6.51 1.08
C LEU A 245 8.14 6.45 1.18
N ALA A 246 7.49 5.85 0.19
CA ALA A 246 6.07 5.58 0.23
C ALA A 246 5.76 4.46 1.22
N LEU A 247 4.78 4.67 2.08
CA LEU A 247 4.43 3.78 3.19
C LEU A 247 2.94 3.42 3.15
N ILE A 248 2.65 2.17 3.50
CA ILE A 248 1.34 1.68 3.92
C ILE A 248 1.44 0.92 5.24
N ILE A 249 0.31 0.74 5.90
CA ILE A 249 0.14 -0.25 6.96
C ILE A 249 -0.57 -1.45 6.33
N GLY A 250 0.20 -2.50 6.01
CA GLY A 250 -0.29 -3.67 5.28
C GLY A 250 -1.21 -4.56 6.11
N GLU A 251 -0.99 -4.57 7.42
CA GLU A 251 -1.84 -5.26 8.39
C GLU A 251 -1.90 -4.49 9.70
N PHE A 252 -3.04 -4.57 10.38
CA PHE A 252 -3.19 -4.18 11.78
C PHE A 252 -4.43 -4.84 12.38
N GLY A 253 -4.43 -5.00 13.70
CA GLY A 253 -5.57 -5.45 14.51
C GLY A 253 -5.96 -4.39 15.54
N GLY A 254 -6.97 -4.67 16.37
CA GLY A 254 -7.25 -3.90 17.59
C GLY A 254 -6.56 -4.48 18.83
N TYR A 255 -6.09 -5.72 18.73
CA TYR A 255 -5.31 -6.45 19.73
C TYR A 255 -4.52 -7.54 19.02
N HIS A 256 -3.39 -7.97 19.57
CA HIS A 256 -2.68 -9.15 19.06
C HIS A 256 -1.88 -9.82 20.20
N THR A 257 -1.94 -11.12 20.26
CA THR A 257 -1.22 -12.07 21.14
C THR A 257 -0.83 -11.55 22.53
N ASN A 258 0.00 -10.54 22.63
CA ASN A 258 0.62 -10.07 23.86
C ASN A 258 0.27 -8.61 24.23
N GLY A 259 -0.52 -7.91 23.44
CA GLY A 259 -0.76 -6.51 23.70
C GLY A 259 -1.82 -5.84 22.85
N ASP A 260 -2.19 -4.68 23.32
CA ASP A 260 -3.11 -3.77 22.67
C ASP A 260 -2.49 -3.16 21.41
N VAL A 261 -3.33 -2.81 20.47
CA VAL A 261 -2.98 -2.08 19.24
C VAL A 261 -3.86 -0.86 19.14
N ASP A 262 -3.28 0.30 18.93
CA ASP A 262 -4.02 1.56 18.80
C ASP A 262 -4.50 1.73 17.34
N GLU A 263 -5.52 0.94 16.95
CA GLU A 263 -6.11 0.98 15.61
C GLU A 263 -6.69 2.36 15.26
N TYR A 264 -7.18 3.08 16.28
CA TYR A 264 -7.65 4.44 16.08
C TYR A 264 -6.52 5.37 15.65
N ALA A 265 -5.37 5.32 16.32
CA ALA A 265 -4.19 6.10 15.94
C ALA A 265 -3.68 5.72 14.56
N ILE A 266 -3.68 4.43 14.21
CA ILE A 266 -3.28 3.95 12.89
C ILE A 266 -4.16 4.58 11.79
N MET A 267 -5.48 4.51 11.94
CA MET A 267 -6.42 5.08 10.97
C MET A 267 -6.32 6.61 10.92
N LYS A 268 -6.24 7.26 12.08
CA LYS A 268 -6.13 8.73 12.21
C LYS A 268 -4.86 9.26 11.54
N TYR A 269 -3.70 8.78 11.96
CA TYR A 269 -2.42 9.23 11.37
C TYR A 269 -2.29 8.80 9.91
N GLY A 270 -2.82 7.64 9.54
CA GLY A 270 -2.95 7.22 8.15
C GLY A 270 -3.69 8.25 7.30
N GLN A 271 -4.78 8.82 7.81
CA GLN A 271 -5.52 9.89 7.14
C GLN A 271 -4.75 11.21 7.12
N GLU A 272 -4.17 11.61 8.25
CA GLU A 272 -3.44 12.88 8.38
C GLU A 272 -2.16 12.93 7.53
N LYS A 273 -1.46 11.81 7.40
CA LYS A 273 -0.17 11.71 6.70
C LYS A 273 -0.30 11.21 5.27
N GLY A 274 -1.49 10.79 4.84
CA GLY A 274 -1.70 10.21 3.52
C GLY A 274 -1.07 8.81 3.38
N VAL A 275 -1.09 8.01 4.45
CA VAL A 275 -0.65 6.62 4.49
C VAL A 275 -1.84 5.71 4.28
N GLY A 276 -1.72 4.76 3.36
CA GLY A 276 -2.71 3.71 3.16
C GLY A 276 -2.71 2.70 4.31
N TRP A 277 -3.83 2.03 4.55
CA TRP A 277 -3.92 0.98 5.54
C TRP A 277 -4.92 -0.12 5.16
N LEU A 278 -4.67 -1.35 5.63
CA LEU A 278 -5.42 -2.56 5.36
C LEU A 278 -5.61 -3.33 6.68
N ALA A 279 -6.83 -3.44 7.18
CA ALA A 279 -7.11 -4.12 8.44
C ALA A 279 -7.04 -5.64 8.28
N TRP A 280 -6.48 -6.34 9.24
CA TRP A 280 -6.44 -7.78 9.31
C TRP A 280 -7.56 -8.27 10.22
N SER A 281 -8.44 -9.16 9.77
CA SER A 281 -8.80 -9.60 8.43
C SER A 281 -10.31 -9.79 8.35
N TRP A 282 -10.87 -10.03 7.15
CA TRP A 282 -12.33 -10.03 6.99
C TRP A 282 -13.02 -11.00 7.93
N TYR A 283 -12.61 -12.28 7.94
CA TYR A 283 -13.15 -13.28 8.86
C TYR A 283 -12.29 -14.54 8.90
N GLY A 284 -12.51 -15.40 9.90
CA GLY A 284 -12.04 -16.79 9.94
C GLY A 284 -10.66 -16.96 10.54
N ASN A 285 -10.20 -16.02 11.36
CA ASN A 285 -9.00 -16.20 12.14
C ASN A 285 -9.16 -17.40 13.09
N SER A 286 -8.05 -18.11 13.38
CA SER A 286 -8.06 -19.29 14.20
C SER A 286 -8.58 -19.04 15.62
N SER A 287 -8.99 -20.08 16.31
CA SER A 287 -9.37 -20.03 17.72
C SER A 287 -8.28 -19.36 18.55
N GLY A 288 -8.65 -18.33 19.32
CA GLY A 288 -7.72 -17.50 20.09
C GLY A 288 -7.26 -16.23 19.36
N LEU A 289 -7.50 -16.09 18.04
CA LEU A 289 -7.24 -14.90 17.24
C LEU A 289 -8.52 -14.33 16.60
N ASN A 290 -9.68 -14.87 16.90
CA ASN A 290 -10.96 -14.45 16.34
C ASN A 290 -11.35 -13.01 16.70
N TYR A 291 -10.69 -12.38 17.65
CA TYR A 291 -10.82 -10.95 17.93
C TYR A 291 -10.30 -10.06 16.76
N LEU A 292 -9.54 -10.64 15.84
CA LEU A 292 -9.09 -9.98 14.60
C LEU A 292 -10.13 -10.03 13.48
N ASP A 293 -11.21 -10.82 13.62
CA ASP A 293 -12.27 -10.88 12.61
C ASP A 293 -13.04 -9.57 12.53
N LEU A 294 -13.14 -8.99 11.33
CA LEU A 294 -13.96 -7.82 11.07
C LEU A 294 -15.44 -8.20 10.86
N ALA A 295 -15.70 -9.43 10.41
CA ALA A 295 -17.05 -9.94 10.18
C ALA A 295 -17.22 -11.34 10.74
N THR A 296 -18.45 -11.73 11.04
CA THR A 296 -18.80 -13.04 11.62
C THR A 296 -18.78 -14.19 10.60
N GLY A 297 -18.44 -13.91 9.34
CA GLY A 297 -18.38 -14.87 8.24
C GLY A 297 -18.22 -14.15 6.90
N PRO A 298 -18.20 -14.91 5.77
CA PRO A 298 -17.90 -14.32 4.45
C PRO A 298 -18.89 -13.22 4.04
N ASN A 299 -20.15 -13.30 4.47
CA ASN A 299 -21.19 -12.28 4.29
C ASN A 299 -21.85 -11.93 5.62
N GLY A 300 -21.09 -12.03 6.71
CA GLY A 300 -21.57 -11.81 8.07
C GLY A 300 -21.71 -10.35 8.45
N SER A 301 -22.29 -10.13 9.64
CA SER A 301 -22.35 -8.82 10.26
C SER A 301 -20.95 -8.42 10.76
N LEU A 302 -20.70 -7.10 10.84
CA LEU A 302 -19.46 -6.58 11.42
C LEU A 302 -19.40 -6.95 12.92
N THR A 303 -18.22 -7.33 13.37
CA THR A 303 -17.86 -7.45 14.77
C THR A 303 -17.68 -6.08 15.40
N SER A 304 -17.35 -6.00 16.69
CA SER A 304 -16.96 -4.74 17.34
C SER A 304 -15.76 -4.11 16.64
N TYR A 305 -14.69 -4.90 16.41
CA TYR A 305 -13.50 -4.45 15.68
C TYR A 305 -13.84 -4.03 14.25
N GLY A 306 -14.64 -4.83 13.55
CA GLY A 306 -15.11 -4.45 12.20
C GLY A 306 -15.91 -3.16 12.17
N ASN A 307 -16.73 -2.88 13.20
CA ASN A 307 -17.45 -1.60 13.33
C ASN A 307 -16.49 -0.43 13.52
N THR A 308 -15.45 -0.58 14.33
CA THR A 308 -14.38 0.43 14.47
C THR A 308 -13.73 0.72 13.11
N VAL A 309 -13.23 -0.30 12.43
CA VAL A 309 -12.52 -0.14 11.15
C VAL A 309 -13.41 0.47 10.06
N VAL A 310 -14.69 0.11 10.03
CA VAL A 310 -15.58 0.54 8.94
C VAL A 310 -16.28 1.88 9.26
N ASN A 311 -16.78 2.07 10.48
CA ASN A 311 -17.74 3.15 10.79
C ASN A 311 -17.13 4.30 11.62
N ASP A 312 -15.92 4.16 12.19
CA ASP A 312 -15.26 5.23 12.93
C ASP A 312 -15.01 6.48 12.08
N THR A 313 -14.74 7.60 12.72
CA THR A 313 -14.42 8.89 12.07
C THR A 313 -13.32 8.76 11.03
N TYR A 314 -12.28 7.95 11.29
CA TYR A 314 -11.17 7.69 10.39
C TYR A 314 -11.29 6.34 9.66
N GLY A 315 -12.43 5.66 9.83
CA GLY A 315 -12.73 4.37 9.21
C GLY A 315 -13.00 4.45 7.72
N ILE A 316 -13.22 3.28 7.12
CA ILE A 316 -13.38 3.11 5.66
C ILE A 316 -14.47 4.03 5.10
N LYS A 317 -15.67 4.05 5.69
CA LYS A 317 -16.82 4.82 5.16
C LYS A 317 -16.55 6.31 5.03
N ASN A 318 -15.76 6.86 5.94
CA ASN A 318 -15.53 8.29 6.03
C ASN A 318 -14.28 8.76 5.28
N THR A 319 -13.35 7.84 4.95
CA THR A 319 -12.03 8.20 4.41
C THR A 319 -11.68 7.54 3.08
N SER A 320 -12.43 6.51 2.68
CA SER A 320 -12.17 5.78 1.44
C SER A 320 -12.56 6.60 0.19
N GLN A 321 -11.69 6.61 -0.81
CA GLN A 321 -11.97 7.15 -2.14
C GLN A 321 -11.57 6.11 -3.19
N LYS A 322 -12.43 5.89 -4.18
CA LYS A 322 -12.10 4.97 -5.26
C LYS A 322 -10.95 5.48 -6.11
N ALA A 323 -10.16 4.57 -6.67
CA ALA A 323 -9.17 4.91 -7.67
C ALA A 323 -9.83 5.55 -8.90
N GLY A 324 -9.13 6.46 -9.55
CA GLY A 324 -9.68 7.25 -10.66
C GLY A 324 -10.09 6.44 -11.89
N ILE A 325 -9.76 5.15 -11.92
CA ILE A 325 -10.18 4.22 -12.98
C ILE A 325 -11.59 3.64 -12.76
N PHE A 326 -12.20 3.86 -11.60
CA PHE A 326 -13.55 3.39 -11.23
C PHE A 326 -14.56 4.57 -11.09
#